data_5958c9bf82f33cf86f1eddc4a8e4dd79
#
_entry.id   5958c9bf82f33cf86f1eddc4a8e4dd79
#
_cell.length_a   1.000
_cell.length_b   1.000
_cell.length_c   1.000
_cell.angle_alpha   90.00
_cell.angle_beta   90.00
_cell.angle_gamma   90.00
#
_symmetry.space_group_name_H-M   'P 1'
#
loop_
_entity.id
_entity.type
_entity.pdbx_description
1 polymer ?
#
loop_
_entity_poly.entity_id
_entity_poly.type
_entity_poly.pdbx_seq_one_letter_code
_entity_poly.pdbx_strand_id
1 'polypeptide(L)'
;MKLADFFSQMEPFLLGKASHAATVEQLYGASPPQPDADRLAIYGRFCDVHRHEVLDGIFPYLRASVVRLHGESGWDTLVRGYFDAHPMHHFELNHNAVALPSFLGSLDASSLGIALPDYAAALADFEWWEWQTLSVEETADDLLLDGGPLRLHGSVELRPYPYDLLSWIEAADDLSCAEQPSPEKIDSLVLFWRDRTQSLRRDRVSAVEIQIIKAVYEEHRLDAALAEAMSIPIEQLAETALDLYQAGIVIGDAKLLPSTSS
;
A
#
# COMPACT_ATOMS: atom_id res chain seq x y z
N MET A 1 -12.88 21.39 -34.42
CA MET A 1 -12.95 21.20 -32.98
C MET A 1 -11.62 21.68 -32.37
N LYS A 2 -11.65 22.45 -31.29
CA LYS A 2 -10.43 22.84 -30.56
C LYS A 2 -9.90 21.64 -29.76
N LEU A 3 -8.61 21.60 -29.49
CA LEU A 3 -7.99 20.48 -28.73
C LEU A 3 -8.61 20.29 -27.34
N ALA A 4 -8.91 21.39 -26.64
CA ALA A 4 -9.59 21.33 -25.34
C ALA A 4 -11.00 20.71 -25.43
N ASP A 5 -11.76 21.04 -26.48
CA ASP A 5 -13.10 20.46 -26.68
C ASP A 5 -13.01 18.96 -26.99
N PHE A 6 -11.97 18.55 -27.72
CA PHE A 6 -11.69 17.13 -27.98
C PHE A 6 -11.42 16.36 -26.70
N PHE A 7 -10.53 16.85 -25.85
CA PHE A 7 -10.22 16.19 -24.57
C PHE A 7 -11.43 16.14 -23.63
N SER A 8 -12.21 17.23 -23.54
CA SER A 8 -13.43 17.22 -22.72
C SER A 8 -14.47 16.19 -23.19
N GLN A 9 -14.55 15.92 -24.50
CA GLN A 9 -15.43 14.88 -25.03
C GLN A 9 -14.88 13.47 -24.87
N MET A 10 -13.55 13.32 -24.83
CA MET A 10 -12.87 12.06 -24.60
C MET A 10 -12.85 11.64 -23.13
N GLU A 11 -12.86 12.60 -22.21
CA GLU A 11 -12.71 12.34 -20.78
C GLU A 11 -13.68 11.27 -20.23
N PRO A 12 -14.99 11.30 -20.51
CA PRO A 12 -15.91 10.27 -20.02
C PRO A 12 -15.56 8.86 -20.51
N PHE A 13 -15.00 8.74 -21.72
CA PHE A 13 -14.54 7.46 -22.25
C PHE A 13 -13.25 6.98 -21.58
N LEU A 14 -12.27 7.87 -21.43
CA LEU A 14 -11.01 7.56 -20.76
C LEU A 14 -11.21 7.17 -19.29
N LEU A 15 -12.22 7.76 -18.63
CA LEU A 15 -12.63 7.44 -17.26
C LEU A 15 -13.57 6.22 -17.17
N GLY A 16 -13.89 5.54 -18.29
CA GLY A 16 -14.79 4.37 -18.30
C GLY A 16 -16.27 4.68 -18.13
N LYS A 17 -16.66 5.96 -18.15
CA LYS A 17 -18.05 6.44 -17.96
C LYS A 17 -18.87 6.49 -19.23
N ALA A 18 -18.26 6.33 -20.38
CA ALA A 18 -18.90 6.27 -21.69
C ALA A 18 -18.40 5.09 -22.51
N SER A 19 -19.30 4.46 -23.27
CA SER A 19 -18.92 3.38 -24.18
C SER A 19 -18.14 3.92 -25.39
N HIS A 20 -17.29 3.06 -25.98
CA HIS A 20 -16.59 3.36 -27.24
C HIS A 20 -17.57 3.86 -28.32
N ALA A 21 -18.71 3.16 -28.54
CA ALA A 21 -19.68 3.52 -29.54
C ALA A 21 -20.27 4.91 -29.35
N ALA A 22 -20.67 5.25 -28.10
CA ALA A 22 -21.22 6.57 -27.76
C ALA A 22 -20.20 7.68 -27.96
N THR A 23 -18.93 7.44 -27.62
CA THR A 23 -17.83 8.42 -27.77
C THR A 23 -17.49 8.63 -29.26
N VAL A 24 -17.45 7.57 -30.04
CA VAL A 24 -17.25 7.66 -31.52
C VAL A 24 -18.37 8.47 -32.18
N GLU A 25 -19.63 8.20 -31.80
CA GLU A 25 -20.77 8.95 -32.31
C GLU A 25 -20.72 10.43 -31.91
N GLN A 26 -20.34 10.71 -30.66
CA GLN A 26 -20.21 12.09 -30.15
C GLN A 26 -19.09 12.87 -30.86
N LEU A 27 -17.93 12.26 -31.10
CA LEU A 27 -16.77 12.91 -31.68
C LEU A 27 -16.85 13.04 -33.21
N TYR A 28 -17.41 12.05 -33.88
CA TYR A 28 -17.31 11.89 -35.31
C TYR A 28 -18.67 11.79 -36.03
N GLY A 29 -19.79 11.70 -35.29
CA GLY A 29 -21.12 11.50 -35.82
C GLY A 29 -21.41 10.06 -36.25
N ALA A 30 -22.54 9.87 -36.95
CA ALA A 30 -23.04 8.54 -37.32
C ALA A 30 -22.17 7.77 -38.36
N SER A 31 -21.22 8.43 -38.98
CA SER A 31 -20.33 7.82 -39.98
C SER A 31 -18.89 8.22 -39.74
N PRO A 32 -18.27 7.73 -38.66
CA PRO A 32 -16.90 8.09 -38.33
C PRO A 32 -15.91 7.53 -39.34
N PRO A 33 -14.79 8.23 -39.60
CA PRO A 33 -13.66 7.66 -40.31
C PRO A 33 -13.16 6.42 -39.61
N GLN A 34 -13.10 5.29 -40.33
CA GLN A 34 -12.69 3.99 -39.74
C GLN A 34 -11.35 4.04 -39.00
N PRO A 35 -10.27 4.70 -39.53
CA PRO A 35 -9.00 4.77 -38.81
C PRO A 35 -9.07 5.47 -37.43
N ASP A 36 -9.97 6.46 -37.27
CA ASP A 36 -10.10 7.20 -36.01
C ASP A 36 -10.92 6.42 -34.99
N ALA A 37 -11.94 5.68 -35.43
CA ALA A 37 -12.69 4.76 -34.57
C ALA A 37 -11.79 3.62 -34.03
N ASP A 38 -10.94 3.04 -34.91
CA ASP A 38 -10.00 1.98 -34.54
C ASP A 38 -8.95 2.50 -33.49
N ARG A 39 -8.43 3.71 -33.73
CA ARG A 39 -7.51 4.34 -32.80
C ARG A 39 -8.16 4.59 -31.42
N LEU A 40 -9.40 5.07 -31.38
CA LEU A 40 -10.14 5.26 -30.15
C LEU A 40 -10.32 3.94 -29.40
N ALA A 41 -10.60 2.83 -30.07
CA ALA A 41 -10.69 1.50 -29.48
C ALA A 41 -9.36 1.04 -28.90
N ILE A 42 -8.22 1.39 -29.51
CA ILE A 42 -6.89 1.12 -28.96
C ILE A 42 -6.68 1.88 -27.65
N TYR A 43 -7.04 3.17 -27.58
CA TYR A 43 -6.93 3.96 -26.36
C TYR A 43 -7.81 3.41 -25.23
N GLY A 44 -9.03 2.97 -25.52
CA GLY A 44 -9.91 2.35 -24.51
C GLY A 44 -9.27 1.10 -23.92
N ARG A 45 -8.75 0.20 -24.77
CA ARG A 45 -8.04 -0.99 -24.30
C ARG A 45 -6.80 -0.65 -23.48
N PHE A 46 -6.05 0.37 -23.88
CA PHE A 46 -4.88 0.84 -23.14
C PHE A 46 -5.26 1.32 -21.73
N CYS A 47 -6.34 2.09 -21.59
CA CYS A 47 -6.83 2.51 -20.28
C CYS A 47 -7.27 1.32 -19.43
N ASP A 48 -7.97 0.35 -20.01
CA ASP A 48 -8.41 -0.85 -19.29
C ASP A 48 -7.22 -1.71 -18.82
N VAL A 49 -6.21 -1.90 -19.68
CA VAL A 49 -4.97 -2.60 -19.31
C VAL A 49 -4.29 -1.90 -18.13
N HIS A 50 -4.15 -0.58 -18.16
CA HIS A 50 -3.50 0.14 -17.07
C HIS A 50 -4.27 0.08 -15.75
N ARG A 51 -5.60 0.05 -15.77
CA ARG A 51 -6.41 -0.17 -14.55
C ARG A 51 -6.07 -1.50 -13.89
N HIS A 52 -5.97 -2.56 -14.69
CA HIS A 52 -5.57 -3.88 -14.19
C HIS A 52 -4.11 -3.88 -13.72
N GLU A 53 -3.18 -3.37 -14.52
CA GLU A 53 -1.75 -3.32 -14.18
C GLU A 53 -1.49 -2.63 -12.84
N VAL A 54 -2.20 -1.53 -12.55
CA VAL A 54 -2.08 -0.80 -11.29
C VAL A 54 -2.51 -1.67 -10.11
N LEU A 55 -3.70 -2.29 -10.18
CA LEU A 55 -4.19 -3.10 -9.07
C LEU A 55 -3.47 -4.45 -8.98
N ASP A 56 -3.14 -5.08 -10.09
CA ASP A 56 -2.40 -6.35 -10.13
C ASP A 56 -0.99 -6.19 -9.55
N GLY A 57 -0.35 -5.05 -9.80
CA GLY A 57 1.00 -4.76 -9.32
C GLY A 57 1.08 -4.42 -7.83
N ILE A 58 0.03 -3.82 -7.28
CA ILE A 58 0.01 -3.40 -5.87
C ILE A 58 -0.65 -4.44 -4.96
N PHE A 59 -1.66 -5.18 -5.45
CA PHE A 59 -2.51 -6.06 -4.64
C PHE A 59 -2.49 -7.54 -5.09
N PRO A 60 -1.31 -8.16 -5.23
CA PRO A 60 -1.21 -9.53 -5.73
C PRO A 60 -1.89 -10.58 -4.84
N TYR A 61 -1.85 -10.44 -3.50
CA TYR A 61 -2.48 -11.37 -2.57
C TYR A 61 -4.00 -11.21 -2.53
N LEU A 62 -4.48 -9.97 -2.59
CA LEU A 62 -5.92 -9.69 -2.73
C LEU A 62 -6.45 -10.26 -4.04
N ARG A 63 -5.75 -10.03 -5.16
CA ARG A 63 -6.08 -10.59 -6.47
C ARG A 63 -6.17 -12.11 -6.41
N ALA A 64 -5.14 -12.77 -5.88
CA ALA A 64 -5.13 -14.23 -5.73
C ALA A 64 -6.33 -14.73 -4.91
N SER A 65 -6.66 -14.03 -3.82
CA SER A 65 -7.82 -14.38 -2.97
C SER A 65 -9.16 -14.25 -3.71
N VAL A 66 -9.34 -13.17 -4.47
CA VAL A 66 -10.57 -12.93 -5.25
C VAL A 66 -10.68 -13.90 -6.43
N VAL A 67 -9.58 -14.12 -7.16
CA VAL A 67 -9.53 -15.06 -8.29
C VAL A 67 -9.81 -16.50 -7.83
N ARG A 68 -9.30 -16.90 -6.69
CA ARG A 68 -9.63 -18.22 -6.11
C ARG A 68 -11.12 -18.39 -5.86
N LEU A 69 -11.80 -17.38 -5.35
CA LEU A 69 -13.22 -17.46 -4.99
C LEU A 69 -14.15 -17.34 -6.19
N HIS A 70 -13.80 -16.50 -7.17
CA HIS A 70 -14.69 -16.04 -8.24
C HIS A 70 -14.11 -16.16 -9.66
N GLY A 71 -12.88 -16.64 -9.80
CA GLY A 71 -12.15 -16.63 -11.07
C GLY A 71 -11.73 -15.22 -11.50
N GLU A 72 -11.09 -15.12 -12.65
CA GLU A 72 -10.64 -13.83 -13.21
C GLU A 72 -11.81 -12.84 -13.40
N SER A 73 -13.00 -13.34 -13.72
CA SER A 73 -14.19 -12.47 -13.86
C SER A 73 -14.60 -11.77 -12.57
N GLY A 74 -14.30 -12.36 -11.42
CA GLY A 74 -14.51 -11.72 -10.11
C GLY A 74 -13.54 -10.56 -9.90
N TRP A 75 -12.27 -10.77 -10.24
CA TRP A 75 -11.26 -9.70 -10.21
C TRP A 75 -11.61 -8.56 -11.16
N ASP A 76 -11.97 -8.85 -12.42
CA ASP A 76 -12.44 -7.86 -13.39
C ASP A 76 -13.62 -7.05 -12.89
N THR A 77 -14.52 -7.68 -12.13
CA THR A 77 -15.68 -7.02 -11.53
C THR A 77 -15.25 -6.04 -10.43
N LEU A 78 -14.30 -6.46 -9.59
CA LEU A 78 -13.74 -5.59 -8.54
C LEU A 78 -13.02 -4.39 -9.17
N VAL A 79 -12.12 -4.62 -10.14
CA VAL A 79 -11.36 -3.56 -10.83
C VAL A 79 -12.29 -2.53 -11.45
N ARG A 80 -13.32 -2.98 -12.17
CA ARG A 80 -14.34 -2.09 -12.75
C ARG A 80 -15.08 -1.32 -11.68
N GLY A 81 -15.63 -1.99 -10.69
CA GLY A 81 -16.39 -1.34 -9.61
C GLY A 81 -15.56 -0.30 -8.85
N TYR A 82 -14.28 -0.57 -8.64
CA TYR A 82 -13.37 0.37 -8.02
C TYR A 82 -13.16 1.63 -8.89
N PHE A 83 -12.77 1.47 -10.16
CA PHE A 83 -12.51 2.61 -11.04
C PHE A 83 -13.77 3.34 -11.52
N ASP A 84 -14.94 2.73 -11.43
CA ASP A 84 -16.22 3.42 -11.61
C ASP A 84 -16.50 4.40 -10.44
N ALA A 85 -16.14 3.99 -9.23
CA ALA A 85 -16.28 4.83 -8.03
C ALA A 85 -15.10 5.83 -7.88
N HIS A 86 -13.89 5.43 -8.27
CA HIS A 86 -12.64 6.19 -8.12
C HIS A 86 -11.92 6.32 -9.46
N PRO A 87 -12.39 7.17 -10.37
CA PRO A 87 -11.75 7.36 -11.68
C PRO A 87 -10.30 7.79 -11.55
N MET A 88 -9.45 7.34 -12.48
CA MET A 88 -8.02 7.67 -12.49
C MET A 88 -7.81 9.15 -12.80
N HIS A 89 -7.32 9.90 -11.81
CA HIS A 89 -7.01 11.34 -11.94
C HIS A 89 -5.58 11.69 -11.59
N HIS A 90 -4.87 10.79 -10.89
CA HIS A 90 -3.50 11.06 -10.48
C HIS A 90 -2.55 10.77 -11.65
N PHE A 91 -1.57 11.67 -11.85
CA PHE A 91 -0.57 11.52 -12.92
C PHE A 91 0.36 10.32 -12.69
N GLU A 92 0.67 10.00 -11.43
CA GLU A 92 1.30 8.74 -11.08
C GLU A 92 0.24 7.64 -10.99
N LEU A 93 0.33 6.68 -11.90
CA LEU A 93 -0.71 5.68 -12.09
C LEU A 93 -1.02 4.90 -10.80
N ASN A 94 -0.01 4.48 -10.07
CA ASN A 94 -0.15 3.68 -8.88
C ASN A 94 -0.89 4.41 -7.72
N HIS A 95 -0.75 5.73 -7.62
CA HIS A 95 -1.48 6.51 -6.62
C HIS A 95 -3.01 6.50 -6.82
N ASN A 96 -3.50 6.10 -8.00
CA ASN A 96 -4.93 5.91 -8.21
C ASN A 96 -5.51 4.69 -7.47
N ALA A 97 -4.65 3.85 -6.88
CA ALA A 97 -5.05 2.68 -6.08
C ALA A 97 -5.25 2.98 -4.59
N VAL A 98 -4.84 4.16 -4.11
CA VAL A 98 -4.82 4.54 -2.67
C VAL A 98 -6.15 4.36 -1.96
N ALA A 99 -7.27 4.54 -2.66
CA ALA A 99 -8.60 4.45 -2.08
C ALA A 99 -9.15 3.01 -2.00
N LEU A 100 -8.45 2.00 -2.58
CA LEU A 100 -8.98 0.63 -2.62
C LEU A 100 -9.26 0.04 -1.23
N PRO A 101 -8.40 0.18 -0.20
CA PRO A 101 -8.69 -0.34 1.14
C PRO A 101 -9.99 0.23 1.72
N SER A 102 -10.17 1.55 1.63
CA SER A 102 -11.38 2.22 2.14
C SER A 102 -12.62 1.91 1.30
N PHE A 103 -12.48 1.78 -0.01
CA PHE A 103 -13.55 1.33 -0.90
C PHE A 103 -14.04 -0.05 -0.48
N LEU A 104 -13.15 -1.02 -0.30
CA LEU A 104 -13.50 -2.37 0.16
C LEU A 104 -14.15 -2.38 1.55
N GLY A 105 -13.66 -1.57 2.47
CA GLY A 105 -14.21 -1.43 3.82
C GLY A 105 -15.60 -0.78 3.86
N SER A 106 -15.98 -0.06 2.83
CA SER A 106 -17.29 0.62 2.70
C SER A 106 -18.32 -0.15 1.88
N LEU A 107 -17.90 -1.24 1.20
CA LEU A 107 -18.79 -2.02 0.35
C LEU A 107 -19.82 -2.81 1.17
N ASP A 108 -21.08 -2.68 0.80
CA ASP A 108 -22.09 -3.66 1.20
C ASP A 108 -21.84 -4.98 0.43
N ALA A 109 -22.02 -6.11 1.10
CA ALA A 109 -21.73 -7.46 0.58
C ALA A 109 -22.39 -7.77 -0.79
N SER A 110 -23.39 -7.00 -1.20
CA SER A 110 -24.13 -7.19 -2.46
C SER A 110 -23.79 -6.16 -3.56
N SER A 111 -23.03 -5.12 -3.25
CA SER A 111 -22.86 -3.96 -4.15
C SER A 111 -22.10 -4.29 -5.44
N LEU A 112 -21.15 -5.23 -5.39
CA LEU A 112 -20.40 -5.70 -6.57
C LEU A 112 -20.96 -6.99 -7.17
N GLY A 113 -21.96 -7.64 -6.52
CA GLY A 113 -22.46 -8.96 -6.96
C GLY A 113 -21.46 -10.10 -6.76
N ILE A 114 -20.34 -9.87 -6.05
CA ILE A 114 -19.36 -10.89 -5.63
C ILE A 114 -19.14 -10.80 -4.13
N ALA A 115 -18.97 -11.95 -3.47
CA ALA A 115 -18.66 -12.02 -2.05
C ALA A 115 -17.15 -11.87 -1.85
N LEU A 116 -16.71 -10.84 -1.16
CA LEU A 116 -15.32 -10.64 -0.82
C LEU A 116 -14.98 -11.30 0.52
N PRO A 117 -13.72 -11.73 0.75
CA PRO A 117 -13.29 -12.19 2.06
C PRO A 117 -13.42 -11.08 3.10
N ASP A 118 -13.77 -11.42 4.34
CA ASP A 118 -13.91 -10.46 5.44
C ASP A 118 -12.62 -9.66 5.69
N TYR A 119 -11.48 -10.25 5.36
CA TYR A 119 -10.16 -9.61 5.51
C TYR A 119 -9.73 -8.79 4.28
N ALA A 120 -10.53 -8.69 3.22
CA ALA A 120 -10.12 -8.06 1.96
C ALA A 120 -9.66 -6.61 2.12
N ALA A 121 -10.37 -5.80 2.91
CA ALA A 121 -10.01 -4.41 3.15
C ALA A 121 -8.68 -4.28 3.94
N ALA A 122 -8.49 -5.13 4.95
CA ALA A 122 -7.26 -5.16 5.74
C ALA A 122 -6.07 -5.65 4.90
N LEU A 123 -6.28 -6.65 4.05
CA LEU A 123 -5.26 -7.15 3.12
C LEU A 123 -4.87 -6.08 2.09
N ALA A 124 -5.83 -5.38 1.52
CA ALA A 124 -5.54 -4.27 0.60
C ALA A 124 -4.77 -3.14 1.30
N ASP A 125 -5.11 -2.78 2.56
CA ASP A 125 -4.33 -1.79 3.32
C ASP A 125 -2.90 -2.29 3.58
N PHE A 126 -2.72 -3.56 3.89
CA PHE A 126 -1.41 -4.17 4.09
C PHE A 126 -0.54 -4.07 2.82
N GLU A 127 -1.06 -4.52 1.67
CA GLU A 127 -0.34 -4.48 0.39
C GLU A 127 -0.09 -3.05 -0.09
N TRP A 128 -1.02 -2.12 0.17
CA TRP A 128 -0.81 -0.71 -0.11
C TRP A 128 0.38 -0.14 0.68
N TRP A 129 0.50 -0.47 1.97
CA TRP A 129 1.61 0.02 2.80
C TRP A 129 2.95 -0.64 2.45
N GLU A 130 2.97 -1.88 1.97
CA GLU A 130 4.17 -2.47 1.38
C GLU A 130 4.64 -1.65 0.17
N TRP A 131 3.72 -1.37 -0.76
CA TRP A 131 4.03 -0.57 -1.94
C TRP A 131 4.42 0.86 -1.57
N GLN A 132 3.68 1.52 -0.69
CA GLN A 132 3.93 2.89 -0.24
C GLN A 132 5.30 3.01 0.42
N THR A 133 5.68 2.06 1.30
CA THR A 133 6.99 2.02 1.95
C THR A 133 8.13 1.95 0.94
N LEU A 134 7.97 1.22 -0.16
CA LEU A 134 8.95 1.17 -1.25
C LEU A 134 8.99 2.44 -2.10
N SER A 135 7.86 3.13 -2.22
CA SER A 135 7.66 4.24 -3.14
C SER A 135 7.88 5.62 -2.50
N VAL A 136 7.93 5.71 -1.15
CA VAL A 136 8.15 6.99 -0.48
C VAL A 136 9.50 7.58 -0.88
N GLU A 137 9.49 8.86 -1.26
CA GLU A 137 10.72 9.58 -1.58
C GLU A 137 11.56 9.81 -0.32
N GLU A 138 12.85 9.53 -0.42
CA GLU A 138 13.79 9.81 0.65
C GLU A 138 14.11 11.30 0.70
N THR A 139 14.10 11.84 1.90
CA THR A 139 14.64 13.17 2.14
C THR A 139 16.16 13.14 2.21
N ALA A 140 16.81 14.30 2.10
CA ALA A 140 18.27 14.40 2.29
C ALA A 140 18.69 13.89 3.68
N ASP A 141 17.81 14.02 4.68
CA ASP A 141 18.08 13.54 6.04
C ASP A 141 17.97 12.01 6.13
N ASP A 142 17.06 11.37 5.40
CA ASP A 142 16.96 9.90 5.36
C ASP A 142 18.22 9.27 4.77
N LEU A 143 18.86 9.92 3.82
CA LEU A 143 20.12 9.48 3.23
C LEU A 143 21.31 9.58 4.21
N LEU A 144 21.19 10.39 5.26
CA LEU A 144 22.20 10.53 6.32
C LEU A 144 21.93 9.52 7.45
N LEU A 145 22.10 8.24 7.16
CA LEU A 145 21.80 7.14 8.10
C LEU A 145 22.57 7.24 9.42
N ASP A 146 23.80 7.77 9.41
CA ASP A 146 24.76 7.74 10.52
C ASP A 146 25.18 9.16 10.95
N GLY A 147 24.23 10.00 11.34
CA GLY A 147 24.57 11.34 11.83
C GLY A 147 23.37 12.15 12.31
N GLY A 148 23.64 13.18 13.12
CA GLY A 148 22.60 14.03 13.69
C GLY A 148 21.83 13.37 14.85
N PRO A 149 20.69 13.93 15.26
CA PRO A 149 19.86 13.36 16.32
C PRO A 149 19.28 12.02 15.90
N LEU A 150 18.93 11.18 16.90
CA LEU A 150 18.17 9.95 16.64
C LEU A 150 16.79 10.35 16.10
N ARG A 151 16.36 9.67 15.04
CA ARG A 151 15.05 9.86 14.40
C ARG A 151 14.59 8.59 13.72
N LEU A 152 13.33 8.51 13.37
CA LEU A 152 12.83 7.42 12.54
C LEU A 152 13.21 7.66 11.08
N HIS A 153 13.52 6.60 10.34
CA HIS A 153 13.66 6.67 8.89
C HIS A 153 12.31 7.02 8.25
N GLY A 154 12.28 7.84 7.21
CA GLY A 154 11.06 8.35 6.59
C GLY A 154 10.15 7.27 5.98
N SER A 155 10.66 6.04 5.78
CA SER A 155 9.86 4.91 5.29
C SER A 155 9.17 4.11 6.41
N VAL A 156 9.39 4.47 7.68
CA VAL A 156 8.84 3.70 8.82
C VAL A 156 7.35 3.99 8.96
N GLU A 157 6.55 2.93 8.89
CA GLU A 157 5.10 2.98 9.08
C GLU A 157 4.63 1.87 10.01
N LEU A 158 3.76 2.20 10.95
CA LEU A 158 3.20 1.28 11.94
C LEU A 158 1.69 1.16 11.77
N ARG A 159 1.20 -0.05 11.44
CA ARG A 159 -0.20 -0.27 11.08
C ARG A 159 -0.87 -1.36 11.94
N PRO A 160 -2.04 -1.08 12.53
CA PRO A 160 -2.84 -2.08 13.21
C PRO A 160 -3.72 -2.85 12.21
N TYR A 161 -3.81 -4.17 12.38
CA TYR A 161 -4.69 -5.04 11.61
C TYR A 161 -5.51 -5.93 12.54
N PRO A 162 -6.81 -6.18 12.22
CA PRO A 162 -7.67 -7.09 12.99
C PRO A 162 -7.46 -8.57 12.62
N TYR A 163 -6.42 -8.87 11.84
CA TYR A 163 -6.04 -10.18 11.36
C TYR A 163 -4.54 -10.37 11.41
N ASP A 164 -4.08 -11.60 11.60
CA ASP A 164 -2.68 -11.98 11.46
C ASP A 164 -2.30 -12.18 9.99
N LEU A 165 -2.25 -11.06 9.25
CA LEU A 165 -1.91 -11.06 7.83
C LEU A 165 -0.45 -11.41 7.59
N LEU A 166 0.45 -10.96 8.46
CA LEU A 166 1.89 -11.21 8.31
C LEU A 166 2.18 -12.70 8.30
N SER A 167 1.77 -13.44 9.34
CA SER A 167 1.97 -14.90 9.36
C SER A 167 1.23 -15.61 8.26
N TRP A 168 0.05 -15.13 7.86
CA TRP A 168 -0.71 -15.72 6.78
C TRP A 168 0.01 -15.61 5.43
N ILE A 169 0.64 -14.48 5.15
CA ILE A 169 1.45 -14.26 3.94
C ILE A 169 2.76 -15.06 4.01
N GLU A 170 3.46 -15.06 5.16
CA GLU A 170 4.75 -15.73 5.34
C GLU A 170 4.65 -17.26 5.36
N ALA A 171 3.49 -17.81 5.71
CA ALA A 171 3.26 -19.25 5.67
C ALA A 171 3.21 -19.83 4.26
N ALA A 172 3.22 -18.98 3.23
CA ALA A 172 3.24 -19.37 1.83
C ALA A 172 4.51 -18.81 1.16
N ASP A 173 5.21 -19.65 0.37
CA ASP A 173 6.41 -19.24 -0.37
C ASP A 173 6.09 -18.27 -1.53
N ASP A 174 4.79 -18.14 -1.88
CA ASP A 174 4.29 -17.31 -2.97
C ASP A 174 2.83 -16.91 -2.74
N LEU A 175 2.08 -16.59 -3.81
CA LEU A 175 0.66 -16.28 -3.76
C LEU A 175 -0.25 -17.45 -3.34
N SER A 176 0.30 -18.63 -3.02
CA SER A 176 -0.45 -19.80 -2.56
C SER A 176 -1.08 -19.61 -1.17
N CYS A 177 -0.74 -18.54 -0.45
CA CYS A 177 -1.46 -18.15 0.77
C CYS A 177 -2.99 -18.06 0.53
N ALA A 178 -3.40 -17.65 -0.66
CA ALA A 178 -4.81 -17.62 -1.03
C ALA A 178 -5.48 -19.02 -1.00
N GLU A 179 -4.72 -20.10 -1.09
CA GLU A 179 -5.21 -21.49 -0.99
C GLU A 179 -5.36 -21.97 0.47
N GLN A 180 -4.79 -21.24 1.41
CA GLN A 180 -4.88 -21.54 2.84
C GLN A 180 -6.23 -21.12 3.44
N PRO A 181 -6.57 -21.57 4.66
CA PRO A 181 -7.65 -20.98 5.43
C PRO A 181 -7.46 -19.47 5.59
N SER A 182 -8.55 -18.74 5.79
CA SER A 182 -8.49 -17.29 6.05
C SER A 182 -7.52 -16.95 7.18
N PRO A 183 -6.87 -15.78 7.15
CA PRO A 183 -5.99 -15.37 8.22
C PRO A 183 -6.73 -15.35 9.56
N GLU A 184 -6.02 -15.68 10.63
CA GLU A 184 -6.60 -15.71 11.96
C GLU A 184 -7.03 -14.29 12.39
N LYS A 185 -8.21 -14.19 13.00
CA LYS A 185 -8.74 -12.93 13.48
C LYS A 185 -8.14 -12.60 14.84
N ILE A 186 -6.94 -12.01 14.80
CA ILE A 186 -6.16 -11.57 15.97
C ILE A 186 -5.64 -10.17 15.66
N ASP A 187 -5.86 -9.24 16.60
CA ASP A 187 -5.30 -7.90 16.50
C ASP A 187 -3.77 -7.98 16.45
N SER A 188 -3.19 -7.47 15.40
CA SER A 188 -1.76 -7.44 15.15
C SER A 188 -1.30 -6.02 14.83
N LEU A 189 -0.04 -5.73 15.16
CA LEU A 189 0.60 -4.47 14.84
C LEU A 189 1.83 -4.77 13.99
N VAL A 190 1.85 -4.26 12.78
CA VAL A 190 2.90 -4.53 11.78
C VAL A 190 3.67 -3.25 11.52
N LEU A 191 4.98 -3.36 11.53
CA LEU A 191 5.92 -2.32 11.14
C LEU A 191 6.39 -2.60 9.72
N PHE A 192 6.33 -1.59 8.87
CA PHE A 192 6.91 -1.59 7.53
C PHE A 192 8.05 -0.58 7.49
N TRP A 193 9.16 -0.94 6.84
CA TRP A 193 10.29 -0.03 6.64
C TRP A 193 11.19 -0.49 5.49
N ARG A 194 12.03 0.40 5.01
CA ARG A 194 13.18 0.04 4.17
C ARG A 194 14.41 -0.12 5.05
N ASP A 195 15.06 -1.26 4.95
CA ASP A 195 16.32 -1.48 5.64
C ASP A 195 17.46 -0.65 5.01
N ARG A 196 18.66 -0.73 5.60
CA ARG A 196 19.85 -0.02 5.11
C ARG A 196 20.26 -0.40 3.68
N THR A 197 19.73 -1.49 3.12
CA THR A 197 19.92 -1.92 1.73
C THR A 197 18.78 -1.50 0.81
N GLN A 198 17.84 -0.67 1.30
CA GLN A 198 16.65 -0.22 0.60
C GLN A 198 15.64 -1.34 0.28
N SER A 199 15.76 -2.47 0.98
CA SER A 199 14.83 -3.57 0.85
C SER A 199 13.63 -3.37 1.78
N LEU A 200 12.42 -3.64 1.27
CA LEU A 200 11.23 -3.69 2.11
C LEU A 200 11.39 -4.74 3.21
N ARG A 201 11.11 -4.31 4.42
CA ARG A 201 10.99 -5.16 5.60
C ARG A 201 9.63 -4.95 6.25
N ARG A 202 9.16 -6.00 6.88
CA ARG A 202 7.95 -6.00 7.68
C ARG A 202 8.11 -6.98 8.83
N ASP A 203 7.66 -6.59 9.99
CA ASP A 203 7.69 -7.46 11.17
C ASP A 203 6.62 -7.04 12.17
N ARG A 204 6.36 -7.92 13.13
CA ARG A 204 5.57 -7.58 14.31
C ARG A 204 6.44 -6.82 15.29
N VAL A 205 5.84 -5.85 15.96
CA VAL A 205 6.54 -5.07 16.96
C VAL A 205 6.17 -5.51 18.37
N SER A 206 7.16 -5.61 19.21
CA SER A 206 7.00 -5.80 20.65
C SER A 206 6.57 -4.50 21.36
N ALA A 207 6.04 -4.62 22.58
CA ALA A 207 5.68 -3.45 23.36
C ALA A 207 6.89 -2.54 23.66
N VAL A 208 8.10 -3.11 23.80
CA VAL A 208 9.34 -2.36 24.03
C VAL A 208 9.72 -1.55 22.79
N GLU A 209 9.71 -2.18 21.61
CA GLU A 209 10.01 -1.51 20.36
C GLU A 209 9.04 -0.35 20.07
N ILE A 210 7.73 -0.54 20.31
CA ILE A 210 6.74 0.53 20.17
C ILE A 210 7.10 1.74 21.03
N GLN A 211 7.48 1.51 22.28
CA GLN A 211 7.82 2.61 23.20
C GLN A 211 9.10 3.33 22.77
N ILE A 212 10.10 2.61 22.25
CA ILE A 212 11.32 3.21 21.71
C ILE A 212 11.01 4.00 20.45
N ILE A 213 10.25 3.43 19.51
CA ILE A 213 9.82 4.12 18.27
C ILE A 213 9.07 5.40 18.64
N LYS A 214 8.14 5.32 19.59
CA LYS A 214 7.41 6.49 20.09
C LYS A 214 8.34 7.53 20.72
N ALA A 215 9.27 7.13 21.56
CA ALA A 215 10.21 8.04 22.21
C ALA A 215 11.09 8.76 21.18
N VAL A 216 11.59 8.03 20.17
CA VAL A 216 12.37 8.63 19.07
C VAL A 216 11.52 9.60 18.25
N TYR A 217 10.26 9.24 17.94
CA TYR A 217 9.32 10.10 17.22
C TYR A 217 9.02 11.41 17.98
N GLU A 218 8.91 11.34 19.32
CA GLU A 218 8.65 12.48 20.20
C GLU A 218 9.94 13.21 20.62
N GLU A 219 11.08 12.89 20.00
CA GLU A 219 12.42 13.46 20.28
C GLU A 219 12.88 13.28 21.75
N HIS A 220 12.38 12.26 22.42
CA HIS A 220 12.81 11.92 23.76
C HIS A 220 14.18 11.21 23.75
N ARG A 221 14.92 11.34 24.86
CA ARG A 221 16.17 10.61 25.02
C ARG A 221 15.90 9.15 25.37
N LEU A 222 16.70 8.27 24.78
CA LEU A 222 16.72 6.85 25.15
C LEU A 222 17.69 6.68 26.33
N ASP A 223 17.23 6.91 27.55
CA ASP A 223 18.08 6.92 28.76
C ASP A 223 17.45 6.10 29.92
N ALA A 224 18.11 6.13 31.09
CA ALA A 224 17.66 5.40 32.26
C ALA A 224 16.27 5.86 32.75
N ALA A 225 15.88 7.12 32.54
CA ALA A 225 14.56 7.60 32.93
C ALA A 225 13.45 6.97 32.06
N LEU A 226 13.72 6.79 30.76
CA LEU A 226 12.82 6.06 29.86
C LEU A 226 12.72 4.58 30.26
N ALA A 227 13.85 3.92 30.55
CA ALA A 227 13.87 2.52 30.98
C ALA A 227 13.06 2.32 32.28
N GLU A 228 13.19 3.22 33.25
CA GLU A 228 12.41 3.22 34.48
C GLU A 228 10.91 3.40 34.20
N ALA A 229 10.54 4.36 33.31
CA ALA A 229 9.15 4.60 32.95
C ALA A 229 8.53 3.38 32.25
N MET A 230 9.31 2.64 31.45
CA MET A 230 8.90 1.41 30.80
C MET A 230 8.95 0.18 31.73
N SER A 231 9.50 0.30 32.92
CA SER A 231 9.74 -0.80 33.91
C SER A 231 10.60 -1.94 33.30
N ILE A 232 11.62 -1.60 32.54
CA ILE A 232 12.59 -2.53 31.96
C ILE A 232 14.02 -2.20 32.38
N PRO A 233 14.95 -3.16 32.35
CA PRO A 233 16.39 -2.90 32.53
C PRO A 233 16.92 -1.96 31.43
N ILE A 234 17.89 -1.11 31.76
CA ILE A 234 18.54 -0.22 30.79
C ILE A 234 19.28 -1.02 29.71
N GLU A 235 19.77 -2.20 30.06
CA GLU A 235 20.42 -3.13 29.13
C GLU A 235 19.44 -3.58 28.05
N GLN A 236 18.20 -3.90 28.42
CA GLN A 236 17.16 -4.28 27.46
C GLN A 236 16.80 -3.11 26.55
N LEU A 237 16.67 -1.89 27.09
CA LEU A 237 16.45 -0.69 26.29
C LEU A 237 17.59 -0.50 25.28
N ALA A 238 18.85 -0.64 25.73
CA ALA A 238 20.02 -0.45 24.87
C ALA A 238 20.11 -1.50 23.77
N GLU A 239 19.87 -2.77 24.09
CA GLU A 239 19.87 -3.86 23.11
C GLU A 239 18.78 -3.64 22.05
N THR A 240 17.54 -3.42 22.47
CA THR A 240 16.42 -3.19 21.52
C THR A 240 16.62 -1.94 20.68
N ALA A 241 17.13 -0.84 21.27
CA ALA A 241 17.43 0.38 20.51
C ALA A 241 18.55 0.16 19.46
N LEU A 242 19.56 -0.65 19.82
CA LEU A 242 20.62 -1.03 18.87
C LEU A 242 20.08 -1.90 17.73
N ASP A 243 19.18 -2.84 18.02
CA ASP A 243 18.55 -3.68 16.99
C ASP A 243 17.73 -2.84 16.02
N LEU A 244 16.91 -1.91 16.52
CA LEU A 244 16.14 -0.97 15.68
C LEU A 244 17.05 -0.07 14.83
N TYR A 245 18.20 0.34 15.38
CA TYR A 245 19.20 1.12 14.64
C TYR A 245 19.87 0.28 13.54
N GLN A 246 20.26 -0.95 13.84
CA GLN A 246 20.86 -1.86 12.87
C GLN A 246 19.89 -2.24 11.75
N ALA A 247 18.61 -2.39 12.09
CA ALA A 247 17.54 -2.64 11.12
C ALA A 247 17.26 -1.42 10.21
N GLY A 248 17.76 -0.23 10.54
CA GLY A 248 17.51 1.00 9.79
C GLY A 248 16.18 1.68 10.12
N ILE A 249 15.49 1.24 11.16
CA ILE A 249 14.25 1.85 11.66
C ILE A 249 14.56 3.17 12.37
N VAL A 250 15.54 3.14 13.27
CA VAL A 250 16.12 4.32 13.91
C VAL A 250 17.42 4.68 13.19
N ILE A 251 17.60 5.94 12.86
CA ILE A 251 18.78 6.48 12.20
C ILE A 251 19.33 7.68 12.98
N GLY A 252 20.59 8.06 12.74
CA GLY A 252 21.25 9.16 13.42
C GLY A 252 22.63 8.78 14.00
N ASP A 253 23.16 9.57 14.94
CA ASP A 253 24.47 9.27 15.56
C ASP A 253 24.33 8.12 16.57
N ALA A 254 24.96 6.99 16.27
CA ALA A 254 24.98 5.81 17.14
C ALA A 254 25.49 6.08 18.56
N LYS A 255 26.28 7.15 18.77
CA LYS A 255 26.72 7.57 20.12
C LYS A 255 25.60 8.06 21.02
N LEU A 256 24.44 8.37 20.45
CA LEU A 256 23.24 8.79 21.17
C LEU A 256 22.38 7.60 21.64
N LEU A 257 22.70 6.38 21.19
CA LEU A 257 22.07 5.17 21.70
C LEU A 257 22.49 4.94 23.16
N PRO A 258 21.59 4.35 23.99
CA PRO A 258 21.95 4.00 25.35
C PRO A 258 23.14 3.04 25.37
N SER A 259 24.08 3.27 26.30
CA SER A 259 25.20 2.37 26.49
C SER A 259 24.95 1.46 27.71
N THR A 260 25.36 0.21 27.60
CA THR A 260 25.34 -0.75 28.70
C THR A 260 26.46 -0.55 29.74
N SER A 261 27.32 0.49 29.51
CA SER A 261 28.47 0.78 30.40
C SER A 261 28.05 1.76 31.48
N SER A 262 27.91 1.28 32.69
CA SER A 262 27.93 2.06 33.93
C SER A 262 29.22 1.79 34.67
#